data_5bb280ada75e2f47b9e279fc49482d8f
#
_entry.id   5bb280ada75e2f47b9e279fc49482d8f
#
_cell.length_a   1.000
_cell.length_b   1.000
_cell.length_c   1.000
_cell.angle_alpha   90.00
_cell.angle_beta   90.00
_cell.angle_gamma   90.00
#
_symmetry.space_group_name_H-M   'P 1'
#
loop_
_entity.id
_entity.type
_entity.pdbx_description
1 polymer ?
#
loop_
_entity_poly.entity_id
_entity_poly.type
_entity_poly.pdbx_seq_one_letter_code
_entity_poly.pdbx_strand_id
1 'polypeptide(L)'
;MAPERVCLAYSGGLDTTDCGQEEDFEAVKSKALKLGAERMIIQDVQQELIDELVWPAIQCNAIYEDRSRAMVKVAKENNCTILSHGCTGKGNDQVRFELAWKACDPTLKVLAPWRMPEFYNRFAGRMDLLKFAEEQNIPVSSTPKAPWSMDDNIIHTSYEAGILEQTEKEPPKDMWKRTVDPMTAPDKPIPFTVHFAKGVPVKLEVEGKVVTGSLEIFKEANEIGRANGIGRIDIVESRFIGLKSRGCYDTPGLTILRQAHLDLEGLVMDSKVRAIRDRLSHDWSTAIYNGMYFTPEREFVEHAIKFSQRQVDGKVDLVAYKGCAYVVGRSSETSNLYSEDESSMDTLDMNWTPQDTTGFIAIQGIRIQKYGERKIKDSEPLTRA
;
A
#
# COMPACT_ATOMS: atom_id res chain seq x y z
N MET A 1 16.05 6.52 41.68
CA MET A 1 15.73 6.82 40.29
C MET A 1 14.23 6.66 40.13
N ALA A 2 13.56 7.57 39.42
CA ALA A 2 12.14 7.35 39.10
C ALA A 2 12.02 6.09 38.24
N PRO A 3 10.95 5.30 38.39
CA PRO A 3 10.76 4.10 37.53
C PRO A 3 10.70 4.50 36.05
N GLU A 4 11.39 3.76 35.21
CA GLU A 4 11.34 3.98 33.77
C GLU A 4 9.91 3.67 33.26
N ARG A 5 9.38 4.56 32.43
CA ARG A 5 8.06 4.39 31.81
C ARG A 5 8.18 3.78 30.42
N VAL A 6 7.35 2.80 30.16
CA VAL A 6 7.30 2.07 28.88
C VAL A 6 6.03 2.46 28.13
N CYS A 7 6.16 2.86 26.88
CA CYS A 7 5.06 2.95 25.93
C CYS A 7 5.04 1.66 25.11
N LEU A 8 3.99 0.87 25.26
CA LEU A 8 3.83 -0.41 24.57
C LEU A 8 2.89 -0.24 23.38
N ALA A 9 3.34 -0.65 22.20
CA ALA A 9 2.44 -0.93 21.08
C ALA A 9 1.59 -2.15 21.47
N TYR A 10 0.40 -1.88 21.95
CA TYR A 10 -0.53 -2.90 22.41
C TYR A 10 -1.62 -3.10 21.36
N SER A 11 -1.53 -4.20 20.61
CA SER A 11 -2.64 -4.65 19.80
C SER A 11 -3.51 -5.54 20.68
N GLY A 12 -4.66 -5.14 21.09
CA GLY A 12 -5.60 -5.98 21.86
C GLY A 12 -6.00 -7.29 21.14
N GLY A 13 -5.31 -7.55 20.10
CA GLY A 13 -5.46 -8.43 18.96
C GLY A 13 -5.04 -7.70 17.70
N LEU A 14 -5.05 -6.35 17.69
CA LEU A 14 -4.69 -5.44 16.60
C LEU A 14 -4.53 -4.01 17.17
N ASP A 15 -3.74 -3.22 16.59
CA ASP A 15 -3.14 -1.92 16.91
C ASP A 15 -3.83 -0.93 17.90
N THR A 16 -3.02 -0.15 18.64
CA THR A 16 -3.41 0.94 19.54
C THR A 16 -3.76 2.24 18.83
N THR A 17 -3.73 2.25 17.51
CA THR A 17 -4.13 3.40 16.69
C THR A 17 -5.41 3.07 15.94
N ASP A 18 -6.35 3.99 15.90
CA ASP A 18 -7.51 3.90 15.02
C ASP A 18 -7.05 4.26 13.58
N CYS A 19 -6.92 3.23 12.78
CA CYS A 19 -6.61 3.33 11.37
C CYS A 19 -7.80 2.91 10.50
N GLY A 20 -9.02 2.92 11.07
CA GLY A 20 -10.25 2.50 10.39
C GLY A 20 -10.47 0.99 10.40
N GLN A 21 -9.88 0.26 11.34
CA GLN A 21 -10.23 -1.13 11.63
C GLN A 21 -11.58 -1.20 12.39
N GLU A 22 -12.33 -2.26 12.12
CA GLU A 22 -13.59 -2.52 12.81
C GLU A 22 -13.34 -3.19 14.17
N GLU A 23 -12.93 -2.41 15.21
CA GLU A 23 -12.68 -2.92 16.55
C GLU A 23 -13.48 -2.20 17.64
N ASP A 24 -13.81 -2.93 18.71
CA ASP A 24 -14.36 -2.35 19.94
C ASP A 24 -13.22 -1.79 20.80
N PHE A 25 -12.84 -0.54 20.55
CA PHE A 25 -11.78 0.17 21.24
C PHE A 25 -12.05 0.30 22.75
N GLU A 26 -13.28 0.36 23.20
CA GLU A 26 -13.60 0.41 24.65
C GLU A 26 -13.33 -0.95 25.32
N ALA A 27 -13.61 -2.06 24.64
CA ALA A 27 -13.25 -3.39 25.12
C ALA A 27 -11.72 -3.56 25.18
N VAL A 28 -10.98 -3.10 24.15
CA VAL A 28 -9.52 -3.12 24.11
C VAL A 28 -8.93 -2.30 25.27
N LYS A 29 -9.45 -1.09 25.50
CA LYS A 29 -9.04 -0.21 26.59
C LYS A 29 -9.30 -0.84 27.96
N SER A 30 -10.49 -1.38 28.17
CA SER A 30 -10.87 -2.08 29.40
C SER A 30 -9.94 -3.26 29.69
N LYS A 31 -9.58 -4.03 28.65
CA LYS A 31 -8.67 -5.17 28.76
C LYS A 31 -7.26 -4.72 29.14
N ALA A 32 -6.70 -3.70 28.49
CA ALA A 32 -5.38 -3.18 28.80
C ALA A 32 -5.26 -2.71 30.26
N LEU A 33 -6.25 -1.97 30.74
CA LEU A 33 -6.30 -1.49 32.14
C LEU A 33 -6.41 -2.66 33.14
N LYS A 34 -7.22 -3.68 32.84
CA LYS A 34 -7.32 -4.89 33.68
C LYS A 34 -6.00 -5.67 33.76
N LEU A 35 -5.18 -5.61 32.70
CA LEU A 35 -3.87 -6.26 32.67
C LEU A 35 -2.77 -5.42 33.35
N GLY A 36 -3.12 -4.28 33.93
CA GLY A 36 -2.22 -3.46 34.74
C GLY A 36 -1.59 -2.28 33.98
N ALA A 37 -2.04 -1.95 32.77
CA ALA A 37 -1.60 -0.72 32.12
C ALA A 37 -2.04 0.50 32.94
N GLU A 38 -1.13 1.46 33.18
CA GLU A 38 -1.43 2.71 33.87
C GLU A 38 -2.42 3.57 33.07
N ARG A 39 -2.26 3.55 31.74
CA ARG A 39 -3.08 4.30 30.80
C ARG A 39 -3.15 3.54 29.45
N MET A 40 -4.30 3.62 28.80
CA MET A 40 -4.49 3.22 27.41
C MET A 40 -4.85 4.44 26.58
N ILE A 41 -4.12 4.68 25.51
CA ILE A 41 -4.32 5.79 24.59
C ILE A 41 -4.66 5.20 23.23
N ILE A 42 -5.79 5.64 22.67
CA ILE A 42 -6.21 5.32 21.30
C ILE A 42 -6.14 6.62 20.54
N GLN A 43 -5.40 6.64 19.44
CA GLN A 43 -5.26 7.81 18.60
C GLN A 43 -5.83 7.51 17.22
N ASP A 44 -6.82 8.30 16.79
CA ASP A 44 -7.31 8.28 15.40
C ASP A 44 -6.24 8.93 14.50
N VAL A 45 -5.76 8.17 13.53
CA VAL A 45 -4.76 8.60 12.54
C VAL A 45 -5.23 8.39 11.12
N GLN A 46 -6.52 8.14 10.89
CA GLN A 46 -7.07 7.83 9.58
C GLN A 46 -6.78 8.96 8.57
N GLN A 47 -7.00 10.22 8.96
CA GLN A 47 -6.75 11.38 8.10
C GLN A 47 -5.24 11.52 7.78
N GLU A 48 -4.37 11.43 8.81
CA GLU A 48 -2.91 11.49 8.64
C GLU A 48 -2.42 10.36 7.73
N LEU A 49 -2.97 9.15 7.89
CA LEU A 49 -2.62 7.99 7.08
C LEU A 49 -2.94 8.21 5.59
N ILE A 50 -4.08 8.79 5.29
CA ILE A 50 -4.46 9.07 3.90
C ILE A 50 -3.58 10.18 3.31
N ASP A 51 -3.41 11.30 4.01
CA ASP A 51 -2.71 12.47 3.48
C ASP A 51 -1.19 12.28 3.41
N GLU A 52 -0.59 11.64 4.41
CA GLU A 52 0.88 11.52 4.52
C GLU A 52 1.42 10.24 3.88
N LEU A 53 0.60 9.20 3.67
CA LEU A 53 1.07 7.92 3.15
C LEU A 53 0.33 7.47 1.88
N VAL A 54 -1.01 7.45 1.90
CA VAL A 54 -1.77 6.89 0.77
C VAL A 54 -1.64 7.76 -0.48
N TRP A 55 -1.79 9.09 -0.35
CA TRP A 55 -1.63 9.98 -1.51
C TRP A 55 -0.21 9.98 -2.07
N PRO A 56 0.86 10.07 -1.26
CA PRO A 56 2.22 9.83 -1.76
C PRO A 56 2.40 8.45 -2.41
N ALA A 57 1.81 7.39 -1.86
CA ALA A 57 1.89 6.06 -2.45
C ALA A 57 1.20 5.98 -3.82
N ILE A 58 0.06 6.64 -4.01
CA ILE A 58 -0.61 6.75 -5.32
C ILE A 58 0.28 7.52 -6.30
N GLN A 59 0.79 8.69 -5.92
CA GLN A 59 1.72 9.48 -6.74
C GLN A 59 2.99 8.71 -7.13
N CYS A 60 3.47 7.88 -6.20
CA CYS A 60 4.63 7.01 -6.42
C CYS A 60 4.29 5.71 -7.16
N ASN A 61 3.03 5.48 -7.53
CA ASN A 61 2.58 4.20 -8.07
C ASN A 61 3.01 3.01 -7.20
N ALA A 62 3.08 3.21 -5.89
CA ALA A 62 3.59 2.24 -4.94
C ALA A 62 2.53 1.25 -4.48
N ILE A 63 2.99 0.15 -3.94
CA ILE A 63 2.15 -0.87 -3.34
C ILE A 63 2.82 -1.25 -2.02
N TYR A 64 2.50 -0.61 -0.88
CA TYR A 64 2.67 -1.11 0.50
C TYR A 64 2.70 -0.04 1.62
N GLU A 65 2.67 -0.45 2.94
CA GLU A 65 2.35 0.29 4.17
C GLU A 65 3.52 0.72 5.06
N ASP A 66 3.31 1.76 5.97
CA ASP A 66 3.99 1.91 7.26
C ASP A 66 3.30 2.90 8.24
N ARG A 67 3.42 2.70 9.62
CA ARG A 67 2.64 3.39 10.68
C ARG A 67 3.39 3.81 11.95
N SER A 68 4.67 4.10 11.93
CA SER A 68 5.46 4.19 13.17
C SER A 68 5.50 5.55 13.88
N ARG A 69 5.03 6.65 13.27
CA ARG A 69 5.21 8.02 13.79
C ARG A 69 4.35 8.35 15.02
N ALA A 70 3.13 7.86 15.07
CA ALA A 70 2.18 8.14 16.14
C ALA A 70 2.68 7.69 17.52
N MET A 71 3.32 6.54 17.63
CA MET A 71 3.84 6.02 18.90
C MET A 71 4.92 6.89 19.54
N VAL A 72 5.83 7.44 18.77
CA VAL A 72 6.90 8.32 19.31
C VAL A 72 6.32 9.58 19.89
N LYS A 73 5.30 10.17 19.25
CA LYS A 73 4.57 11.33 19.77
C LYS A 73 3.91 11.02 21.12
N VAL A 74 3.15 9.92 21.18
CA VAL A 74 2.48 9.48 22.42
C VAL A 74 3.49 9.20 23.52
N ALA A 75 4.62 8.55 23.23
CA ALA A 75 5.66 8.28 24.22
C ALA A 75 6.23 9.57 24.83
N LYS A 76 6.54 10.57 24.00
CA LYS A 76 7.05 11.88 24.44
C LYS A 76 6.05 12.63 25.32
N GLU A 77 4.80 12.69 24.91
CA GLU A 77 3.73 13.36 25.65
C GLU A 77 3.48 12.73 27.03
N ASN A 78 3.80 11.43 27.19
CA ASN A 78 3.62 10.70 28.43
C ASN A 78 4.92 10.43 29.20
N ASN A 79 6.02 11.08 28.81
CA ASN A 79 7.34 10.94 29.44
C ASN A 79 7.83 9.49 29.50
N CYS A 80 7.57 8.71 28.44
CA CYS A 80 8.08 7.36 28.31
C CYS A 80 9.48 7.40 27.68
N THR A 81 10.40 6.65 28.24
CA THR A 81 11.80 6.54 27.77
C THR A 81 12.06 5.24 27.01
N ILE A 82 11.09 4.33 27.06
CA ILE A 82 11.17 3.01 26.41
C ILE A 82 9.95 2.83 25.54
N LEU A 83 10.19 2.38 24.29
CA LEU A 83 9.16 1.88 23.39
C LEU A 83 9.22 0.35 23.35
N SER A 84 8.08 -0.30 23.32
CA SER A 84 7.99 -1.76 23.28
C SER A 84 6.99 -2.23 22.23
N HIS A 85 7.25 -3.39 21.63
CA HIS A 85 6.34 -4.05 20.72
C HIS A 85 6.34 -5.57 20.91
N GLY A 86 5.26 -6.23 20.50
CA GLY A 86 5.09 -7.69 20.54
C GLY A 86 5.42 -8.43 19.25
N CYS A 87 6.06 -7.77 18.28
CA CYS A 87 6.38 -8.39 16.98
C CYS A 87 7.34 -9.57 17.14
N THR A 88 7.08 -10.64 16.39
CA THR A 88 7.97 -11.81 16.36
C THR A 88 9.27 -11.50 15.62
N GLY A 89 10.37 -12.23 15.94
CA GLY A 89 11.66 -12.07 15.27
C GLY A 89 11.69 -12.50 13.79
N LYS A 90 10.57 -12.97 13.24
CA LYS A 90 10.45 -13.49 11.86
C LYS A 90 9.70 -12.56 10.90
N GLY A 91 8.92 -11.58 11.42
CA GLY A 91 8.15 -10.63 10.63
C GLY A 91 8.94 -9.39 10.21
N ASN A 92 8.39 -8.61 9.28
CA ASN A 92 8.96 -7.33 8.84
C ASN A 92 8.72 -6.20 9.87
N ASP A 93 7.64 -6.28 10.65
CA ASP A 93 7.11 -5.18 11.46
C ASP A 93 8.08 -4.72 12.55
N GLN A 94 8.82 -5.65 13.18
CA GLN A 94 9.86 -5.31 14.14
C GLN A 94 10.90 -4.33 13.55
N VAL A 95 11.29 -4.54 12.29
CA VAL A 95 12.28 -3.70 11.61
C VAL A 95 11.68 -2.33 11.34
N ARG A 96 10.44 -2.28 10.85
CA ARG A 96 9.70 -1.06 10.53
C ARG A 96 9.51 -0.18 11.76
N PHE A 97 9.03 -0.75 12.87
CA PHE A 97 8.84 -0.01 14.11
C PHE A 97 10.15 0.56 14.64
N GLU A 98 11.16 -0.28 14.77
CA GLU A 98 12.40 0.14 15.45
C GLU A 98 13.22 1.15 14.63
N LEU A 99 13.29 0.99 13.32
CA LEU A 99 13.97 1.95 12.44
C LEU A 99 13.27 3.31 12.44
N ALA A 100 11.93 3.31 12.39
CA ALA A 100 11.16 4.54 12.47
C ALA A 100 11.32 5.22 13.84
N TRP A 101 11.30 4.48 14.95
CA TRP A 101 11.52 5.04 16.28
C TRP A 101 12.90 5.66 16.41
N LYS A 102 13.95 4.99 15.95
CA LYS A 102 15.31 5.51 15.95
C LYS A 102 15.46 6.79 15.13
N ALA A 103 14.77 6.88 14.00
CA ALA A 103 14.77 8.07 13.17
C ALA A 103 14.03 9.25 13.82
N CYS A 104 12.88 8.98 14.47
CA CYS A 104 12.08 10.01 15.13
C CYS A 104 12.66 10.47 16.47
N ASP A 105 13.28 9.57 17.22
CA ASP A 105 13.96 9.89 18.47
C ASP A 105 15.03 8.83 18.84
N PRO A 106 16.31 9.09 18.55
CA PRO A 106 17.38 8.16 18.83
C PRO A 106 17.68 7.93 20.32
N THR A 107 17.09 8.73 21.23
CA THR A 107 17.29 8.61 22.67
C THR A 107 16.38 7.56 23.31
N LEU A 108 15.30 7.17 22.64
CA LEU A 108 14.37 6.17 23.12
C LEU A 108 14.99 4.76 23.09
N LYS A 109 14.82 4.04 24.18
CA LYS A 109 15.21 2.62 24.24
C LYS A 109 14.11 1.75 23.64
N VAL A 110 14.50 0.61 23.08
CA VAL A 110 13.56 -0.40 22.53
C VAL A 110 13.53 -1.62 23.41
N LEU A 111 12.35 -2.08 23.76
CA LEU A 111 12.09 -3.33 24.47
C LEU A 111 11.29 -4.27 23.55
N ALA A 112 11.95 -5.31 23.03
CA ALA A 112 11.36 -6.29 22.13
C ALA A 112 11.42 -7.70 22.79
N PRO A 113 10.38 -8.12 23.55
CA PRO A 113 10.41 -9.35 24.34
C PRO A 113 10.76 -10.59 23.54
N TRP A 114 10.24 -10.75 22.31
CA TRP A 114 10.53 -11.89 21.45
C TRP A 114 12.00 -12.07 21.04
N ARG A 115 12.86 -11.09 21.33
CA ARG A 115 14.32 -11.17 21.10
C ARG A 115 15.11 -11.29 22.40
N MET A 116 14.43 -11.30 23.54
CA MET A 116 15.07 -11.46 24.86
C MET A 116 15.16 -12.94 25.22
N PRO A 117 16.35 -13.44 25.59
CA PRO A 117 16.54 -14.85 25.96
C PRO A 117 15.59 -15.33 27.05
N GLU A 118 15.31 -14.51 28.04
CA GLU A 118 14.41 -14.81 29.14
C GLU A 118 12.98 -15.08 28.67
N PHE A 119 12.58 -14.41 27.58
CA PHE A 119 11.24 -14.56 27.00
C PHE A 119 11.18 -15.77 26.06
N TYR A 120 12.04 -15.83 25.04
CA TYR A 120 11.95 -16.91 24.02
C TYR A 120 12.36 -18.29 24.54
N ASN A 121 13.19 -18.36 25.61
CA ASN A 121 13.48 -19.63 26.27
C ASN A 121 12.30 -20.14 27.10
N ARG A 122 11.42 -19.23 27.56
CA ARG A 122 10.22 -19.57 28.32
C ARG A 122 9.05 -19.95 27.40
N PHE A 123 8.92 -19.26 26.25
CA PHE A 123 7.81 -19.38 25.33
C PHE A 123 8.35 -19.80 23.96
N ALA A 124 8.30 -21.09 23.63
CA ALA A 124 8.75 -21.61 22.34
C ALA A 124 7.79 -21.22 21.18
N GLY A 125 6.52 -20.90 21.51
CA GLY A 125 5.54 -20.53 20.52
C GLY A 125 4.18 -20.15 21.08
N ARG A 126 3.19 -20.04 20.18
CA ARG A 126 1.82 -19.61 20.50
C ARG A 126 1.14 -20.49 21.57
N MET A 127 1.38 -21.78 21.55
CA MET A 127 0.76 -22.71 22.51
C MET A 127 1.19 -22.41 23.94
N ASP A 128 2.48 -22.12 24.17
CA ASP A 128 2.97 -21.78 25.50
C ASP A 128 2.39 -20.46 26.01
N LEU A 129 2.21 -19.49 25.09
CA LEU A 129 1.55 -18.23 25.44
C LEU A 129 0.08 -18.42 25.79
N LEU A 130 -0.65 -19.26 25.07
CA LEU A 130 -2.06 -19.55 25.37
C LEU A 130 -2.19 -20.23 26.74
N LYS A 131 -1.32 -21.22 27.03
CA LYS A 131 -1.27 -21.88 28.33
C LYS A 131 -0.95 -20.89 29.46
N PHE A 132 0.02 -20.01 29.27
CA PHE A 132 0.35 -18.96 30.21
C PHE A 132 -0.81 -17.97 30.43
N ALA A 133 -1.49 -17.60 29.35
CA ALA A 133 -2.67 -16.74 29.43
C ALA A 133 -3.80 -17.37 30.25
N GLU A 134 -4.03 -18.68 30.09
CA GLU A 134 -5.00 -19.44 30.87
C GLU A 134 -4.59 -19.49 32.35
N GLU A 135 -3.32 -19.83 32.64
CA GLU A 135 -2.78 -19.86 34.03
C GLU A 135 -2.86 -18.50 34.73
N GLN A 136 -2.71 -17.41 34.01
CA GLN A 136 -2.76 -16.05 34.53
C GLN A 136 -4.14 -15.37 34.40
N ASN A 137 -5.16 -16.10 33.96
CA ASN A 137 -6.51 -15.57 33.69
C ASN A 137 -6.51 -14.36 32.74
N ILE A 138 -5.60 -14.33 31.75
CA ILE A 138 -5.54 -13.30 30.73
C ILE A 138 -6.58 -13.62 29.65
N PRO A 139 -7.55 -12.74 29.39
CA PRO A 139 -8.54 -12.98 28.35
C PRO A 139 -7.89 -12.90 26.96
N VAL A 140 -7.94 -13.98 26.20
CA VAL A 140 -7.45 -14.05 24.81
C VAL A 140 -8.63 -14.14 23.86
N SER A 141 -8.61 -13.31 22.82
CA SER A 141 -9.66 -13.25 21.78
C SER A 141 -9.45 -14.30 20.69
N SER A 142 -8.22 -14.83 20.53
CA SER A 142 -7.92 -15.80 19.50
C SER A 142 -8.33 -17.20 19.91
N THR A 143 -9.32 -17.73 19.20
CA THR A 143 -9.71 -19.15 19.32
C THR A 143 -9.02 -19.99 18.25
N PRO A 144 -8.88 -21.33 18.46
CA PRO A 144 -8.35 -22.26 17.45
C PRO A 144 -9.17 -22.32 16.14
N LYS A 145 -10.28 -21.58 16.07
CA LYS A 145 -11.22 -21.64 14.96
C LYS A 145 -10.90 -20.75 13.76
N ALA A 146 -9.97 -19.78 13.90
CA ALA A 146 -9.53 -18.98 12.76
C ALA A 146 -8.25 -19.61 12.17
N PRO A 147 -8.31 -20.25 10.99
CA PRO A 147 -7.16 -20.97 10.41
C PRO A 147 -6.13 -20.03 9.74
N TRP A 148 -6.26 -18.74 9.86
CA TRP A 148 -5.35 -17.69 9.37
C TRP A 148 -5.25 -16.52 10.36
N SER A 149 -4.23 -15.68 10.20
CA SER A 149 -4.13 -14.36 10.86
C SER A 149 -4.71 -13.28 9.95
N MET A 150 -5.28 -12.24 10.54
CA MET A 150 -5.89 -11.12 9.82
C MET A 150 -5.49 -9.81 10.50
N ASP A 151 -5.01 -8.85 9.70
CA ASP A 151 -4.76 -7.47 10.11
C ASP A 151 -5.58 -6.53 9.23
N ASP A 152 -6.34 -5.64 9.85
CA ASP A 152 -7.30 -4.77 9.19
C ASP A 152 -7.02 -3.28 9.43
N ASN A 153 -7.27 -2.47 8.40
CA ASN A 153 -7.20 -1.02 8.46
C ASN A 153 -7.94 -0.38 7.27
N ILE A 154 -8.07 0.93 7.23
CA ILE A 154 -8.82 1.63 6.17
C ILE A 154 -8.27 1.36 4.75
N ILE A 155 -6.97 1.07 4.60
CA ILE A 155 -6.34 0.87 3.30
C ILE A 155 -6.62 -0.54 2.79
N HIS A 156 -6.47 -1.55 3.66
CA HIS A 156 -6.60 -2.96 3.28
C HIS A 156 -6.86 -3.85 4.48
N THR A 157 -7.22 -5.08 4.20
CA THR A 157 -7.12 -6.21 5.14
C THR A 157 -6.09 -7.18 4.59
N SER A 158 -5.15 -7.62 5.41
CA SER A 158 -4.20 -8.69 5.09
C SER A 158 -4.60 -9.98 5.76
N TYR A 159 -4.36 -11.09 5.08
CA TYR A 159 -4.59 -12.45 5.57
C TYR A 159 -3.33 -13.27 5.35
N GLU A 160 -2.84 -13.92 6.39
CA GLU A 160 -1.64 -14.76 6.32
C GLU A 160 -1.69 -15.93 7.29
N ALA A 161 -0.71 -16.82 7.21
CA ALA A 161 -0.53 -18.00 8.07
C ALA A 161 -1.59 -19.10 7.93
N GLY A 162 -1.45 -20.15 8.68
CA GLY A 162 -2.38 -21.27 8.75
C GLY A 162 -2.59 -21.98 7.42
N ILE A 163 -3.82 -22.07 6.95
CA ILE A 163 -4.16 -22.73 5.68
C ILE A 163 -3.51 -22.05 4.46
N LEU A 164 -3.22 -20.74 4.55
CA LEU A 164 -2.61 -19.97 3.47
C LEU A 164 -1.14 -20.32 3.25
N GLU A 165 -0.48 -20.97 4.20
CA GLU A 165 0.89 -21.48 4.02
C GLU A 165 0.97 -22.59 2.97
N GLN A 166 -0.17 -23.22 2.64
CA GLN A 166 -0.29 -24.20 1.57
C GLN A 166 -0.60 -23.49 0.25
N THR A 167 0.44 -23.13 -0.50
CA THR A 167 0.34 -22.25 -1.67
C THR A 167 -0.54 -22.77 -2.80
N GLU A 168 -0.74 -24.10 -2.84
CA GLU A 168 -1.60 -24.79 -3.81
C GLU A 168 -3.09 -24.75 -3.44
N LYS A 169 -3.45 -24.32 -2.23
CA LYS A 169 -4.85 -24.24 -1.81
C LYS A 169 -5.46 -22.90 -2.09
N GLU A 170 -6.67 -22.94 -2.64
CA GLU A 170 -7.51 -21.74 -2.79
C GLU A 170 -7.82 -21.13 -1.42
N PRO A 171 -7.73 -19.79 -1.28
CA PRO A 171 -8.15 -19.10 -0.06
C PRO A 171 -9.64 -19.37 0.23
N PRO A 172 -10.02 -19.60 1.50
CA PRO A 172 -11.42 -19.79 1.86
C PRO A 172 -12.31 -18.60 1.40
N LYS A 173 -13.47 -18.90 0.84
CA LYS A 173 -14.37 -17.86 0.29
C LYS A 173 -14.89 -16.89 1.36
N ASP A 174 -15.05 -17.35 2.58
CA ASP A 174 -15.51 -16.58 3.74
C ASP A 174 -14.39 -15.79 4.45
N MET A 175 -13.15 -15.91 3.96
CA MET A 175 -12.00 -15.18 4.49
C MET A 175 -12.10 -13.68 4.19
N TRP A 176 -12.49 -13.31 2.99
CA TRP A 176 -12.53 -11.94 2.50
C TRP A 176 -13.58 -11.08 3.22
N LYS A 177 -13.15 -10.12 4.03
CA LYS A 177 -14.03 -9.30 4.87
C LYS A 177 -14.40 -7.96 4.23
N ARG A 178 -13.48 -7.40 3.45
CA ARG A 178 -13.66 -6.08 2.86
C ARG A 178 -14.49 -6.08 1.58
N THR A 179 -14.41 -7.13 0.79
CA THR A 179 -15.08 -7.18 -0.52
C THR A 179 -16.06 -8.35 -0.62
N VAL A 180 -17.14 -8.12 -1.33
CA VAL A 180 -18.02 -9.21 -1.75
C VAL A 180 -17.33 -10.13 -2.76
N ASP A 181 -17.77 -11.37 -2.88
CA ASP A 181 -17.26 -12.25 -3.93
C ASP A 181 -17.62 -11.66 -5.31
N PRO A 182 -16.64 -11.44 -6.21
CA PRO A 182 -16.90 -10.93 -7.55
C PRO A 182 -17.96 -11.69 -8.33
N MET A 183 -18.07 -13.00 -8.09
CA MET A 183 -19.09 -13.86 -8.74
C MET A 183 -20.50 -13.56 -8.27
N THR A 184 -20.65 -13.04 -7.05
CA THR A 184 -21.95 -12.70 -6.44
C THR A 184 -22.21 -11.20 -6.37
N ALA A 185 -21.25 -10.37 -6.81
CA ALA A 185 -21.40 -8.93 -6.86
C ALA A 185 -22.58 -8.52 -7.78
N PRO A 186 -23.21 -7.36 -7.53
CA PRO A 186 -24.35 -6.90 -8.30
C PRO A 186 -24.10 -6.89 -9.81
N ASP A 187 -25.12 -7.29 -10.57
CA ASP A 187 -25.09 -7.28 -12.05
C ASP A 187 -25.53 -5.92 -12.61
N LYS A 188 -24.99 -4.85 -12.01
CA LYS A 188 -25.25 -3.47 -12.37
C LYS A 188 -23.92 -2.73 -12.39
N PRO A 189 -23.42 -2.28 -13.57
CA PRO A 189 -22.25 -1.43 -13.64
C PRO A 189 -22.46 -0.11 -12.89
N ILE A 190 -21.46 0.34 -12.14
CA ILE A 190 -21.50 1.61 -11.40
C ILE A 190 -20.50 2.58 -12.05
N PRO A 191 -20.96 3.58 -12.82
CA PRO A 191 -20.11 4.65 -13.33
C PRO A 191 -19.74 5.62 -12.21
N PHE A 192 -18.50 6.07 -12.22
CA PHE A 192 -17.98 7.07 -11.29
C PHE A 192 -16.80 7.83 -11.90
N THR A 193 -16.52 9.03 -11.38
CA THR A 193 -15.45 9.90 -11.86
C THR A 193 -14.53 10.29 -10.72
N VAL A 194 -13.22 10.18 -10.93
CA VAL A 194 -12.20 10.65 -9.98
C VAL A 194 -11.49 11.86 -10.58
N HIS A 195 -11.42 12.95 -9.83
CA HIS A 195 -10.71 14.18 -10.21
C HIS A 195 -9.40 14.27 -9.43
N PHE A 196 -8.36 14.67 -10.12
CA PHE A 196 -7.01 14.80 -9.59
C PHE A 196 -6.49 16.23 -9.70
N ALA A 197 -5.73 16.65 -8.68
CA ALA A 197 -4.90 17.85 -8.71
C ALA A 197 -3.49 17.46 -8.23
N LYS A 198 -2.49 17.70 -9.08
CA LYS A 198 -1.09 17.32 -8.82
C LYS A 198 -0.93 15.85 -8.40
N GLY A 199 -1.68 14.98 -9.05
CA GLY A 199 -1.68 13.53 -8.79
C GLY A 199 -2.40 13.10 -7.50
N VAL A 200 -3.05 14.01 -6.78
CA VAL A 200 -3.83 13.69 -5.58
C VAL A 200 -5.32 13.70 -5.92
N PRO A 201 -6.10 12.68 -5.53
CA PRO A 201 -7.55 12.71 -5.66
C PRO A 201 -8.17 13.85 -4.84
N VAL A 202 -8.95 14.73 -5.47
CA VAL A 202 -9.56 15.90 -4.82
C VAL A 202 -11.07 15.88 -4.84
N LYS A 203 -11.67 15.08 -5.72
CA LYS A 203 -13.13 14.91 -5.82
C LYS A 203 -13.46 13.55 -6.43
N LEU A 204 -14.51 12.91 -5.94
CA LEU A 204 -15.09 11.70 -6.48
C LEU A 204 -16.59 11.92 -6.71
N GLU A 205 -17.08 11.55 -7.90
CA GLU A 205 -18.50 11.64 -8.26
C GLU A 205 -19.03 10.25 -8.56
N VAL A 206 -20.11 9.86 -7.91
CA VAL A 206 -20.77 8.55 -8.11
C VAL A 206 -22.27 8.66 -7.89
N GLU A 207 -23.08 8.14 -8.80
CA GLU A 207 -24.55 8.10 -8.71
C GLU A 207 -25.21 9.45 -8.30
N GLY A 208 -24.66 10.59 -8.77
CA GLY A 208 -25.11 11.93 -8.44
C GLY A 208 -24.59 12.50 -7.10
N LYS A 209 -23.86 11.74 -6.33
CA LYS A 209 -23.17 12.18 -5.12
C LYS A 209 -21.82 12.76 -5.49
N VAL A 210 -21.46 13.89 -4.88
CA VAL A 210 -20.12 14.52 -4.99
C VAL A 210 -19.44 14.40 -3.64
N VAL A 211 -18.27 13.79 -3.61
CA VAL A 211 -17.47 13.57 -2.39
C VAL A 211 -16.18 14.37 -2.50
N THR A 212 -15.86 15.11 -1.46
CA THR A 212 -14.62 15.89 -1.31
C THR A 212 -14.01 15.61 0.06
N GLY A 213 -12.71 15.95 0.22
CA GLY A 213 -11.95 15.61 1.41
C GLY A 213 -11.26 14.26 1.28
N SER A 214 -9.99 14.21 1.66
CA SER A 214 -9.08 13.06 1.45
C SER A 214 -9.64 11.77 2.02
N LEU A 215 -10.00 11.79 3.29
CA LEU A 215 -10.52 10.62 3.99
C LEU A 215 -11.87 10.14 3.42
N GLU A 216 -12.76 11.08 3.11
CA GLU A 216 -14.09 10.76 2.59
C GLU A 216 -14.03 10.20 1.15
N ILE A 217 -13.14 10.74 0.30
CA ILE A 217 -12.89 10.18 -1.04
C ILE A 217 -12.36 8.74 -0.92
N PHE A 218 -11.45 8.48 0.00
CA PHE A 218 -10.89 7.16 0.18
C PHE A 218 -11.95 6.16 0.70
N LYS A 219 -12.77 6.57 1.66
CA LYS A 219 -13.90 5.76 2.16
C LYS A 219 -14.89 5.43 1.05
N GLU A 220 -15.27 6.41 0.23
CA GLU A 220 -16.19 6.20 -0.88
C GLU A 220 -15.61 5.25 -1.93
N ALA A 221 -14.32 5.40 -2.27
CA ALA A 221 -13.63 4.48 -3.18
C ALA A 221 -13.59 3.05 -2.60
N ASN A 222 -13.40 2.91 -1.29
CA ASN A 222 -13.52 1.62 -0.61
C ASN A 222 -14.91 1.01 -0.76
N GLU A 223 -15.98 1.78 -0.58
CA GLU A 223 -17.35 1.27 -0.72
C GLU A 223 -17.68 0.85 -2.15
N ILE A 224 -17.26 1.62 -3.16
CA ILE A 224 -17.40 1.24 -4.57
C ILE A 224 -16.67 -0.10 -4.84
N GLY A 225 -15.43 -0.23 -4.39
CA GLY A 225 -14.65 -1.46 -4.59
C GLY A 225 -15.20 -2.63 -3.79
N ARG A 226 -15.59 -2.41 -2.54
CA ARG A 226 -16.22 -3.41 -1.66
C ARG A 226 -17.47 -4.02 -2.29
N ALA A 227 -18.40 -3.17 -2.72
CA ALA A 227 -19.69 -3.60 -3.30
C ALA A 227 -19.52 -4.38 -4.61
N ASN A 228 -18.42 -4.17 -5.33
CA ASN A 228 -18.16 -4.79 -6.63
C ASN A 228 -17.07 -5.88 -6.58
N GLY A 229 -16.55 -6.24 -5.41
CA GLY A 229 -15.55 -7.30 -5.26
C GLY A 229 -14.17 -6.93 -5.83
N ILE A 230 -13.82 -5.64 -5.89
CA ILE A 230 -12.59 -5.12 -6.47
C ILE A 230 -11.48 -5.08 -5.41
N GLY A 231 -10.27 -5.51 -5.76
CA GLY A 231 -9.07 -5.31 -4.94
C GLY A 231 -8.55 -6.54 -4.22
N ARG A 232 -9.04 -7.75 -4.54
CA ARG A 232 -8.49 -9.00 -3.99
C ARG A 232 -7.17 -9.34 -4.67
N ILE A 233 -6.16 -9.65 -3.86
CA ILE A 233 -4.82 -10.02 -4.31
C ILE A 233 -4.37 -11.24 -3.51
N ASP A 234 -3.76 -12.21 -4.19
CA ASP A 234 -3.11 -13.39 -3.61
C ASP A 234 -1.71 -13.48 -4.20
N ILE A 235 -0.69 -13.32 -3.38
CA ILE A 235 0.71 -13.26 -3.82
C ILE A 235 1.65 -14.06 -2.92
N VAL A 236 2.75 -14.52 -3.51
CA VAL A 236 3.90 -15.02 -2.77
C VAL A 236 5.00 -13.98 -2.83
N GLU A 237 5.25 -13.32 -1.71
CA GLU A 237 6.23 -12.24 -1.57
C GLU A 237 7.52 -12.69 -0.90
N SER A 238 8.55 -11.84 -0.94
CA SER A 238 9.80 -12.05 -0.22
C SER A 238 9.84 -11.13 1.00
N ARG A 239 9.91 -11.71 2.21
CA ARG A 239 10.10 -10.94 3.44
C ARG A 239 11.51 -10.33 3.48
N PHE A 240 11.68 -9.26 4.24
CA PHE A 240 12.97 -8.56 4.39
C PHE A 240 14.11 -9.49 4.82
N ILE A 241 13.82 -10.50 5.64
CA ILE A 241 14.77 -11.53 6.08
C ILE A 241 15.07 -12.62 5.02
N GLY A 242 14.55 -12.46 3.77
CA GLY A 242 14.83 -13.36 2.65
C GLY A 242 13.94 -14.60 2.54
N LEU A 243 12.95 -14.77 3.40
CA LEU A 243 11.99 -15.88 3.32
C LEU A 243 10.83 -15.54 2.39
N LYS A 244 10.29 -16.56 1.71
CA LYS A 244 9.02 -16.45 0.99
C LYS A 244 7.84 -16.59 1.94
N SER A 245 6.80 -15.79 1.70
CA SER A 245 5.54 -15.86 2.43
C SER A 245 4.39 -15.60 1.47
N ARG A 246 3.29 -16.35 1.62
CA ARG A 246 2.06 -16.04 0.92
C ARG A 246 1.22 -15.11 1.76
N GLY A 247 0.71 -14.04 1.14
CA GLY A 247 -0.25 -13.11 1.71
C GLY A 247 -1.42 -12.92 0.77
N CYS A 248 -2.62 -12.85 1.33
CA CYS A 248 -3.81 -12.42 0.62
C CYS A 248 -4.20 -11.04 1.13
N TYR A 249 -4.63 -10.16 0.22
CA TYR A 249 -4.92 -8.78 0.53
C TYR A 249 -6.23 -8.34 -0.09
N ASP A 250 -6.98 -7.53 0.63
CA ASP A 250 -8.27 -6.99 0.23
C ASP A 250 -8.17 -5.46 0.25
N THR A 251 -7.92 -4.85 -0.94
CA THR A 251 -7.52 -3.43 -1.09
C THR A 251 -8.43 -2.65 -2.04
N PRO A 252 -9.73 -2.48 -1.75
CA PRO A 252 -10.70 -1.98 -2.71
C PRO A 252 -10.42 -0.56 -3.21
N GLY A 253 -10.37 0.44 -2.33
CA GLY A 253 -10.25 1.85 -2.71
C GLY A 253 -8.92 2.19 -3.35
N LEU A 254 -7.81 1.68 -2.78
CA LEU A 254 -6.47 1.92 -3.32
C LEU A 254 -6.34 1.37 -4.74
N THR A 255 -6.92 0.19 -5.03
CA THR A 255 -6.91 -0.41 -6.37
C THR A 255 -7.58 0.50 -7.39
N ILE A 256 -8.77 1.03 -7.07
CA ILE A 256 -9.52 1.93 -7.95
C ILE A 256 -8.77 3.24 -8.17
N LEU A 257 -8.34 3.90 -7.10
CA LEU A 257 -7.71 5.22 -7.17
C LEU A 257 -6.35 5.17 -7.88
N ARG A 258 -5.56 4.12 -7.63
CA ARG A 258 -4.30 3.89 -8.33
C ARG A 258 -4.51 3.68 -9.83
N GLN A 259 -5.50 2.89 -10.21
CA GLN A 259 -5.81 2.65 -11.63
C GLN A 259 -6.21 3.95 -12.34
N ALA A 260 -7.07 4.76 -11.74
CA ALA A 260 -7.46 6.06 -12.28
C ALA A 260 -6.25 6.99 -12.43
N HIS A 261 -5.39 7.07 -11.41
CA HIS A 261 -4.19 7.89 -11.42
C HIS A 261 -3.23 7.52 -12.56
N LEU A 262 -2.92 6.23 -12.71
CA LEU A 262 -2.02 5.73 -13.76
C LEU A 262 -2.53 6.00 -15.17
N ASP A 263 -3.84 5.99 -15.35
CA ASP A 263 -4.46 6.29 -16.63
C ASP A 263 -4.33 7.77 -16.98
N LEU A 264 -4.62 8.67 -16.01
CA LEU A 264 -4.44 10.11 -16.21
C LEU A 264 -2.99 10.49 -16.54
N GLU A 265 -2.02 9.87 -15.86
CA GLU A 265 -0.60 10.09 -16.18
C GLU A 265 -0.26 9.79 -17.63
N GLY A 266 -0.95 8.82 -18.23
CA GLY A 266 -0.79 8.51 -19.66
C GLY A 266 -1.13 9.66 -20.59
N LEU A 267 -2.07 10.51 -20.16
CA LEU A 267 -2.52 11.68 -20.93
C LEU A 267 -1.62 12.90 -20.71
N VAL A 268 -1.13 13.12 -19.48
CA VAL A 268 -0.58 14.42 -19.04
C VAL A 268 0.92 14.40 -18.74
N MET A 269 1.54 13.24 -18.64
CA MET A 269 2.96 13.14 -18.27
C MET A 269 3.83 12.84 -19.48
N ASP A 270 4.93 13.59 -19.64
CA ASP A 270 5.94 13.29 -20.65
C ASP A 270 6.48 11.87 -20.50
N SER A 271 6.61 11.16 -21.61
CA SER A 271 6.97 9.75 -21.64
C SER A 271 8.34 9.44 -21.04
N LYS A 272 9.31 10.35 -21.18
CA LYS A 272 10.66 10.20 -20.60
C LYS A 272 10.66 10.43 -19.09
N VAL A 273 9.88 11.44 -18.65
CA VAL A 273 9.66 11.70 -17.22
C VAL A 273 8.97 10.51 -16.57
N ARG A 274 7.91 9.97 -17.20
CA ARG A 274 7.20 8.79 -16.72
C ARG A 274 8.12 7.58 -16.57
N ALA A 275 8.97 7.31 -17.56
CA ALA A 275 9.92 6.20 -17.50
C ALA A 275 10.97 6.34 -16.38
N ILE A 276 11.36 7.58 -16.02
CA ILE A 276 12.24 7.84 -14.85
C ILE A 276 11.46 7.63 -13.56
N ARG A 277 10.26 8.21 -13.45
CA ARG A 277 9.39 8.08 -12.29
C ARG A 277 9.07 6.61 -11.98
N ASP A 278 8.78 5.78 -12.97
CA ASP A 278 8.47 4.35 -12.78
C ASP A 278 9.65 3.58 -12.18
N ARG A 279 10.89 3.92 -12.53
CA ARG A 279 12.07 3.35 -11.86
C ARG A 279 12.17 3.80 -10.41
N LEU A 280 12.01 5.10 -10.16
CA LEU A 280 12.04 5.66 -8.80
C LEU A 280 10.90 5.13 -7.92
N SER A 281 9.76 4.79 -8.51
CA SER A 281 8.64 4.16 -7.81
C SER A 281 9.01 2.82 -7.17
N HIS A 282 9.86 2.04 -7.85
CA HIS A 282 10.38 0.79 -7.30
C HIS A 282 11.30 1.05 -6.09
N ASP A 283 12.19 2.04 -6.19
CA ASP A 283 13.09 2.39 -5.09
C ASP A 283 12.30 2.92 -3.88
N TRP A 284 11.28 3.76 -4.12
CA TRP A 284 10.38 4.25 -3.07
C TRP A 284 9.63 3.11 -2.38
N SER A 285 9.02 2.21 -3.17
CA SER A 285 8.27 1.06 -2.63
C SER A 285 9.17 0.13 -1.82
N THR A 286 10.39 -0.12 -2.30
CA THR A 286 11.39 -0.92 -1.60
C THR A 286 11.81 -0.28 -0.27
N ALA A 287 12.00 1.04 -0.25
CA ALA A 287 12.33 1.76 0.98
C ALA A 287 11.20 1.63 2.01
N ILE A 288 9.94 1.82 1.59
CA ILE A 288 8.78 1.67 2.48
C ILE A 288 8.67 0.23 3.00
N TYR A 289 8.73 -0.75 2.11
CA TYR A 289 8.63 -2.17 2.46
C TYR A 289 9.65 -2.58 3.52
N ASN A 290 10.86 -2.06 3.43
CA ASN A 290 11.98 -2.36 4.33
C ASN A 290 12.04 -1.49 5.60
N GLY A 291 11.03 -0.65 5.86
CA GLY A 291 11.00 0.22 7.03
C GLY A 291 11.92 1.44 6.95
N MET A 292 12.37 1.81 5.75
CA MET A 292 13.28 2.93 5.50
C MET A 292 12.53 4.24 5.19
N TYR A 293 11.34 4.43 5.77
CA TYR A 293 10.50 5.61 5.52
C TYR A 293 11.21 6.93 5.85
N PHE A 294 11.99 6.97 6.92
CA PHE A 294 12.67 8.19 7.41
C PHE A 294 14.12 8.31 6.93
N THR A 295 14.45 7.75 5.76
CA THR A 295 15.80 7.83 5.22
C THR A 295 15.94 8.91 4.16
N PRO A 296 17.14 9.52 4.02
CA PRO A 296 17.38 10.59 3.06
C PRO A 296 17.18 10.14 1.61
N GLU A 297 17.51 8.90 1.27
CA GLU A 297 17.27 8.34 -0.06
C GLU A 297 15.78 8.27 -0.40
N ARG A 298 14.92 7.86 0.55
CA ARG A 298 13.46 7.87 0.33
C ARG A 298 12.94 9.29 0.14
N GLU A 299 13.39 10.25 0.93
CA GLU A 299 13.01 11.66 0.80
C GLU A 299 13.41 12.22 -0.56
N PHE A 300 14.64 11.94 -1.00
CA PHE A 300 15.12 12.36 -2.33
C PHE A 300 14.25 11.80 -3.45
N VAL A 301 13.99 10.49 -3.42
CA VAL A 301 13.16 9.81 -4.41
C VAL A 301 11.75 10.38 -4.44
N GLU A 302 11.13 10.59 -3.27
CA GLU A 302 9.77 11.15 -3.17
C GLU A 302 9.71 12.57 -3.72
N HIS A 303 10.71 13.41 -3.48
CA HIS A 303 10.76 14.76 -4.05
C HIS A 303 10.83 14.72 -5.58
N ALA A 304 11.63 13.82 -6.15
CA ALA A 304 11.70 13.65 -7.60
C ALA A 304 10.37 13.17 -8.19
N ILE A 305 9.71 12.22 -7.53
CA ILE A 305 8.39 11.72 -7.95
C ILE A 305 7.33 12.84 -7.82
N LYS A 306 7.27 13.56 -6.70
CA LYS A 306 6.35 14.70 -6.52
C LYS A 306 6.57 15.80 -7.56
N PHE A 307 7.80 16.00 -8.02
CA PHE A 307 8.05 16.90 -9.14
C PHE A 307 7.33 16.46 -10.41
N SER A 308 7.34 15.18 -10.73
CA SER A 308 6.67 14.62 -11.91
C SER A 308 5.14 14.75 -11.84
N GLN A 309 4.57 14.88 -10.64
CA GLN A 309 3.13 14.95 -10.42
C GLN A 309 2.54 16.37 -10.60
N ARG A 310 3.37 17.37 -10.79
CA ARG A 310 2.93 18.79 -10.83
C ARG A 310 1.88 19.08 -11.89
N GLN A 311 1.85 18.30 -12.96
CA GLN A 311 0.93 18.46 -14.09
C GLN A 311 -0.11 17.34 -14.17
N VAL A 312 -0.19 16.47 -13.16
CA VAL A 312 -1.19 15.41 -13.14
C VAL A 312 -2.51 15.97 -12.60
N ASP A 313 -3.13 16.81 -13.44
CA ASP A 313 -4.41 17.48 -13.19
C ASP A 313 -5.43 17.02 -14.23
N GLY A 314 -6.63 16.69 -13.80
CA GLY A 314 -7.69 16.24 -14.69
C GLY A 314 -8.69 15.30 -14.04
N LYS A 315 -9.46 14.61 -14.84
CA LYS A 315 -10.43 13.61 -14.37
C LYS A 315 -10.35 12.33 -15.18
N VAL A 316 -10.76 11.24 -14.54
CA VAL A 316 -10.88 9.92 -15.13
C VAL A 316 -12.26 9.38 -14.84
N ASP A 317 -12.96 8.95 -15.87
CA ASP A 317 -14.26 8.30 -15.81
C ASP A 317 -14.06 6.78 -15.83
N LEU A 318 -14.62 6.08 -14.84
CA LEU A 318 -14.48 4.64 -14.66
C LEU A 318 -15.83 3.98 -14.48
N VAL A 319 -15.85 2.66 -14.67
CA VAL A 319 -16.97 1.80 -14.33
C VAL A 319 -16.49 0.67 -13.43
N ALA A 320 -17.14 0.52 -12.27
CA ALA A 320 -16.91 -0.62 -11.37
C ALA A 320 -17.92 -1.74 -11.70
N TYR A 321 -17.41 -2.95 -11.88
CA TYR A 321 -18.25 -4.11 -12.19
C TYR A 321 -17.53 -5.43 -11.88
N LYS A 322 -18.11 -6.27 -11.05
CA LYS A 322 -17.71 -7.68 -10.80
C LYS A 322 -16.19 -7.93 -10.75
N GLY A 323 -15.52 -7.36 -9.77
CA GLY A 323 -14.08 -7.56 -9.53
C GLY A 323 -13.17 -6.64 -10.32
N CYS A 324 -13.68 -5.79 -11.19
CA CYS A 324 -12.91 -4.90 -12.02
C CYS A 324 -13.40 -3.45 -11.95
N ALA A 325 -12.48 -2.50 -11.98
CA ALA A 325 -12.76 -1.13 -12.37
C ALA A 325 -12.03 -0.88 -13.70
N TYR A 326 -12.72 -0.38 -14.70
CA TYR A 326 -12.11 -0.07 -16.00
C TYR A 326 -12.39 1.37 -16.42
N VAL A 327 -11.41 1.97 -17.07
CA VAL A 327 -11.50 3.36 -17.52
C VAL A 327 -12.30 3.43 -18.81
N VAL A 328 -13.20 4.40 -18.88
CA VAL A 328 -14.04 4.69 -20.07
C VAL A 328 -13.77 6.06 -20.66
N GLY A 329 -13.14 6.97 -19.91
CA GLY A 329 -12.77 8.30 -20.38
C GLY A 329 -11.75 8.98 -19.47
N ARG A 330 -11.06 9.98 -20.00
CA ARG A 330 -10.15 10.87 -19.27
C ARG A 330 -10.08 12.21 -19.94
N SER A 331 -9.82 13.26 -19.17
CA SER A 331 -9.59 14.60 -19.71
C SER A 331 -8.73 15.44 -18.76
N SER A 332 -7.99 16.35 -19.33
CA SER A 332 -7.28 17.42 -18.63
C SER A 332 -7.42 18.70 -19.43
N GLU A 333 -7.83 19.79 -18.76
CA GLU A 333 -7.94 21.11 -19.40
C GLU A 333 -6.61 21.87 -19.40
N THR A 334 -5.72 21.52 -18.46
CA THR A 334 -4.49 22.28 -18.19
C THR A 334 -3.21 21.59 -18.68
N SER A 335 -3.22 20.26 -18.79
CA SER A 335 -1.99 19.47 -18.93
C SER A 335 -2.08 18.39 -20.01
N ASN A 336 -3.06 18.46 -20.90
CA ASN A 336 -3.25 17.47 -21.95
C ASN A 336 -2.08 17.52 -22.94
N LEU A 337 -1.36 16.39 -23.09
CA LEU A 337 -0.29 16.21 -24.08
C LEU A 337 -0.77 15.49 -25.35
N TYR A 338 -2.01 15.04 -25.38
CA TYR A 338 -2.60 14.42 -26.55
C TYR A 338 -3.17 15.50 -27.47
N SER A 339 -2.78 15.45 -28.75
CA SER A 339 -3.35 16.27 -29.81
C SER A 339 -4.11 15.35 -30.77
N GLU A 340 -5.40 15.59 -30.93
CA GLU A 340 -6.24 14.82 -31.84
C GLU A 340 -5.78 15.01 -33.29
N ASP A 341 -5.48 16.25 -33.68
CA ASP A 341 -5.02 16.60 -35.03
C ASP A 341 -3.68 15.94 -35.36
N GLU A 342 -2.71 15.96 -34.43
CA GLU A 342 -1.38 15.34 -34.64
C GLU A 342 -1.41 13.81 -34.57
N SER A 343 -2.40 13.24 -33.89
CA SER A 343 -2.56 11.79 -33.74
C SER A 343 -3.42 11.16 -34.84
N SER A 344 -4.15 11.99 -35.60
CA SER A 344 -5.03 11.52 -36.67
C SER A 344 -4.21 11.01 -37.86
N MET A 345 -4.60 9.85 -38.38
CA MET A 345 -4.03 9.30 -39.62
C MET A 345 -4.52 10.07 -40.87
N ASP A 346 -5.53 10.90 -40.73
CA ASP A 346 -6.21 11.61 -41.83
C ASP A 346 -5.72 13.07 -41.96
N THR A 347 -4.95 13.58 -41.04
CA THR A 347 -4.48 14.95 -41.03
C THR A 347 -3.05 15.04 -41.56
N LEU A 348 -2.84 15.86 -42.61
CA LEU A 348 -1.51 16.08 -43.22
C LEU A 348 -0.86 17.39 -42.77
N ASP A 349 -1.54 18.19 -41.98
CA ASP A 349 -1.05 19.49 -41.50
C ASP A 349 -0.26 19.34 -40.19
N MET A 350 0.94 18.75 -40.33
CA MET A 350 1.86 18.51 -39.22
C MET A 350 3.12 19.38 -39.36
N ASN A 351 3.76 19.74 -38.24
CA ASN A 351 5.06 20.41 -38.22
C ASN A 351 6.24 19.53 -38.70
N TRP A 352 5.96 18.31 -39.09
CA TRP A 352 6.89 17.33 -39.61
C TRP A 352 6.23 16.53 -40.75
N THR A 353 7.03 15.86 -41.57
CA THR A 353 6.57 15.09 -42.71
C THR A 353 6.91 13.61 -42.55
N PRO A 354 6.20 12.69 -43.21
CA PRO A 354 6.57 11.27 -43.23
C PRO A 354 8.03 11.01 -43.70
N GLN A 355 8.62 11.93 -44.46
CA GLN A 355 10.01 11.83 -44.86
C GLN A 355 10.98 12.06 -43.69
N ASP A 356 10.64 12.86 -42.72
CA ASP A 356 11.45 13.08 -41.51
C ASP A 356 11.60 11.81 -40.69
N THR A 357 10.59 10.94 -40.70
CA THR A 357 10.65 9.63 -40.04
C THR A 357 11.63 8.69 -40.68
N THR A 358 11.86 8.79 -42.01
CA THR A 358 12.82 7.97 -42.73
C THR A 358 14.25 8.18 -42.22
N GLY A 359 14.64 9.44 -42.03
CA GLY A 359 15.94 9.80 -41.46
C GLY A 359 16.09 9.32 -40.02
N PHE A 360 15.06 9.53 -39.20
CA PHE A 360 15.03 9.04 -37.80
C PHE A 360 15.19 7.51 -37.73
N ILE A 361 14.44 6.76 -38.55
CA ILE A 361 14.51 5.29 -38.60
C ILE A 361 15.89 4.83 -39.04
N ALA A 362 16.47 5.47 -40.07
CA ALA A 362 17.79 5.13 -40.56
C ALA A 362 18.88 5.26 -39.48
N ILE A 363 18.88 6.36 -38.73
CA ILE A 363 19.82 6.59 -37.63
C ILE A 363 19.60 5.58 -36.49
N GLN A 364 18.36 5.36 -36.06
CA GLN A 364 18.06 4.36 -35.02
C GLN A 364 18.38 2.94 -35.49
N GLY A 365 18.23 2.67 -36.78
CA GLY A 365 18.49 1.38 -37.40
C GLY A 365 19.97 0.94 -37.41
N ILE A 366 20.94 1.88 -37.36
CA ILE A 366 22.36 1.56 -37.44
C ILE A 366 22.79 0.52 -36.42
N ARG A 367 22.44 0.72 -35.17
CA ARG A 367 22.80 -0.20 -34.07
C ARG A 367 22.12 -1.57 -34.23
N ILE A 368 20.85 -1.56 -34.62
CA ILE A 368 20.04 -2.78 -34.76
C ILE A 368 20.52 -3.59 -35.97
N GLN A 369 20.84 -2.91 -37.06
CA GLN A 369 21.39 -3.55 -38.27
C GLN A 369 22.72 -4.27 -37.96
N LYS A 370 23.64 -3.60 -37.25
CA LYS A 370 24.92 -4.22 -36.86
C LYS A 370 24.74 -5.44 -35.96
N TYR A 371 23.77 -5.39 -35.05
CA TYR A 371 23.44 -6.55 -34.23
C TYR A 371 22.84 -7.70 -35.07
N GLY A 372 21.97 -7.40 -36.02
CA GLY A 372 21.38 -8.38 -36.94
C GLY A 372 22.42 -9.04 -37.84
N GLU A 373 23.33 -8.23 -38.44
CA GLU A 373 24.45 -8.74 -39.28
C GLU A 373 25.32 -9.72 -38.47
N ARG A 374 25.60 -9.43 -37.20
CA ARG A 374 26.36 -10.32 -36.32
C ARG A 374 25.63 -11.63 -36.08
N LYS A 375 24.32 -11.58 -35.75
CA LYS A 375 23.51 -12.79 -35.52
C LYS A 375 23.44 -13.69 -36.76
N ILE A 376 23.28 -13.10 -37.95
CA ILE A 376 23.28 -13.84 -39.19
C ILE A 376 24.65 -14.53 -39.43
N LYS A 377 25.76 -13.81 -39.14
CA LYS A 377 27.10 -14.36 -39.26
C LYS A 377 27.34 -15.54 -38.32
N ASP A 378 26.84 -15.42 -37.10
CA ASP A 378 26.97 -16.43 -36.04
C ASP A 378 25.92 -17.58 -36.19
N SER A 379 25.11 -17.54 -37.26
CA SER A 379 24.01 -18.49 -37.52
C SER A 379 22.98 -18.57 -36.38
N GLU A 380 22.84 -17.51 -35.60
CA GLU A 380 21.84 -17.42 -34.54
C GLU A 380 20.48 -16.96 -35.09
N PRO A 381 19.36 -17.56 -34.69
CA PRO A 381 18.05 -17.10 -35.10
C PRO A 381 17.75 -15.71 -34.55
N LEU A 382 17.20 -14.81 -35.35
CA LEU A 382 16.76 -13.46 -34.93
C LEU A 382 15.58 -13.51 -33.99
N THR A 383 14.76 -14.54 -34.12
CA THR A 383 13.65 -14.86 -33.21
C THR A 383 13.68 -16.33 -32.90
N ARG A 384 13.38 -16.72 -31.67
CA ARG A 384 12.98 -18.11 -31.39
C ARG A 384 11.55 -18.26 -31.91
N ALA A 385 11.38 -19.09 -32.89
CA ALA A 385 10.06 -19.49 -33.38
C ALA A 385 9.30 -20.23 -32.29
#